data_5515fe41adf3e44d261000fab1c8b480
#
_entry.id   5515fe41adf3e44d261000fab1c8b480
#
_cell.length_a   1.000
_cell.length_b   1.000
_cell.length_c   1.000
_cell.angle_alpha   90.00
_cell.angle_beta   90.00
_cell.angle_gamma   90.00
#
_symmetry.space_group_name_H-M   'P 1'
#
loop_
_entity.id
_entity.type
_entity.pdbx_description
1 polymer ?
#
loop_
_entity_poly.entity_id
_entity_poly.type
_entity_poly.pdbx_seq_one_letter_code
_entity_poly.pdbx_strand_id
1 'polypeptide(L)'
;MNYLAEGLRLPTNGLDYTILAIYFVVVLGIGFAARASVKTSLDFFLSGRSLPAWVTGLAFVAANLGATEILGMAATGAQYGVSVVHWYWIGAIPAMVFLGLVMMPFYYRSKVRSVPEFLLQRFDKSAHVLSSALFAFAAILIAGVNLYALSIVVEALLGWDRWVAIVVAGVFVLLYITIGGLSSAIYNEVLQFFVILAALIPLTILGLKRVGGWDGLTHSLEKSHGSSFMSAWSGTGIGDSNALGANWLTIILGLGFVLSFGYWTTNFAEVQRALSAKNLSAAQRTPLIAAFPKIFIVFLVMIPGMVAAVVVPNIGTDRSDLTYNDAIPLLMRELLPNGVLGIAVTGLLAAFMAGMAANVSSFNTVFTTDIWARYVKKDKPDAYYLKFGRGVTAVGVLASIGTAFIASSFSNIMSYLQTLFSFFNVPMFVVFIIGMFWKRASMKSGVWGLVAGTTAAMINYFVFYKQGIIGIPTDQGANFVSAIVGFVAGAVVMVIVTLFTAPKPEAELAGLVYGTESPDAPEVPEESDSAWYRKPALLGWGAIVIAAACYIPYSF
;
A
#
# COMPACT_ATOMS: atom_id res chain seq x y z
N MET A 1 10.94 20.35 -27.35
CA MET A 1 11.15 21.10 -26.10
C MET A 1 12.35 20.50 -25.36
N ASN A 2 13.21 21.33 -24.82
CA ASN A 2 14.45 20.86 -24.20
C ASN A 2 14.19 20.61 -22.71
N TYR A 3 13.57 19.47 -22.38
CA TYR A 3 13.29 19.06 -20.97
C TYR A 3 14.54 18.98 -20.11
N LEU A 4 15.71 18.78 -20.75
CA LEU A 4 17.01 18.70 -20.08
C LEU A 4 17.56 20.05 -19.61
N ALA A 5 17.14 21.18 -20.25
CA ALA A 5 17.68 22.50 -19.93
C ALA A 5 16.94 23.25 -18.82
N GLU A 6 15.65 22.90 -18.55
CA GLU A 6 14.79 23.61 -17.61
C GLU A 6 14.50 22.81 -16.33
N GLY A 7 14.94 21.56 -16.23
CA GLY A 7 14.69 20.68 -15.07
C GLY A 7 13.22 20.39 -14.84
N LEU A 8 12.90 19.78 -13.68
CA LEU A 8 11.53 19.46 -13.24
C LEU A 8 10.75 20.68 -12.69
N ARG A 9 11.33 21.89 -12.68
CA ARG A 9 10.75 23.04 -11.97
C ARG A 9 9.36 23.41 -12.49
N LEU A 10 8.38 23.46 -11.58
CA LEU A 10 7.00 23.82 -11.85
C LEU A 10 6.83 25.35 -11.97
N PRO A 11 6.02 25.87 -12.90
CA PRO A 11 5.77 27.29 -13.07
C PRO A 11 4.74 27.81 -12.03
N THR A 12 5.02 27.63 -10.76
CA THR A 12 4.14 28.04 -9.65
C THR A 12 4.19 29.53 -9.39
N ASN A 13 3.07 30.09 -8.93
CA ASN A 13 2.93 31.50 -8.56
C ASN A 13 2.41 31.67 -7.11
N GLY A 14 2.16 32.94 -6.71
CA GLY A 14 1.68 33.26 -5.34
C GLY A 14 0.35 32.59 -4.98
N LEU A 15 -0.56 32.36 -5.95
CA LEU A 15 -1.83 31.66 -5.70
C LEU A 15 -1.59 30.18 -5.35
N ASP A 16 -0.69 29.50 -6.07
CA ASP A 16 -0.35 28.11 -5.83
C ASP A 16 0.26 27.93 -4.42
N TYR A 17 1.18 28.79 -4.02
CA TYR A 17 1.76 28.78 -2.67
C TYR A 17 0.74 29.11 -1.59
N THR A 18 -0.24 29.99 -1.88
CA THR A 18 -1.31 30.31 -0.93
C THR A 18 -2.20 29.09 -0.65
N ILE A 19 -2.59 28.36 -1.71
CA ILE A 19 -3.37 27.11 -1.60
C ILE A 19 -2.60 26.09 -0.75
N LEU A 20 -1.32 25.92 -1.03
CA LEU A 20 -0.44 25.02 -0.28
C LEU A 20 -0.33 25.42 1.20
N ALA A 21 -0.15 26.71 1.49
CA ALA A 21 -0.06 27.21 2.86
C ALA A 21 -1.37 26.98 3.64
N ILE A 22 -2.53 27.23 3.02
CA ILE A 22 -3.85 26.97 3.62
C ILE A 22 -3.97 25.49 3.97
N TYR A 23 -3.60 24.59 3.05
CA TYR A 23 -3.64 23.16 3.31
C TYR A 23 -2.80 22.77 4.53
N PHE A 24 -1.55 23.24 4.62
CA PHE A 24 -0.69 22.93 5.77
C PHE A 24 -1.23 23.48 7.09
N VAL A 25 -1.81 24.67 7.10
CA VAL A 25 -2.48 25.22 8.28
C VAL A 25 -3.64 24.34 8.73
N VAL A 26 -4.46 23.85 7.81
CA VAL A 26 -5.59 22.96 8.12
C VAL A 26 -5.10 21.61 8.65
N VAL A 27 -4.10 20.98 8.01
CA VAL A 27 -3.51 19.70 8.45
C VAL A 27 -2.92 19.80 9.85
N LEU A 28 -2.16 20.86 10.14
CA LEU A 28 -1.61 21.09 11.46
C LEU A 28 -2.73 21.38 12.48
N GLY A 29 -3.75 22.14 12.10
CA GLY A 29 -4.92 22.40 12.93
C GLY A 29 -5.66 21.13 13.34
N ILE A 30 -5.89 20.21 12.40
CA ILE A 30 -6.47 18.88 12.67
C ILE A 30 -5.56 18.09 13.62
N GLY A 31 -4.24 18.10 13.39
CA GLY A 31 -3.26 17.45 14.27
C GLY A 31 -3.31 17.95 15.70
N PHE A 32 -3.37 19.26 15.90
CA PHE A 32 -3.49 19.86 17.22
C PHE A 32 -4.84 19.56 17.89
N ALA A 33 -5.94 19.62 17.14
CA ALA A 33 -7.27 19.30 17.66
C ALA A 33 -7.36 17.83 18.12
N ALA A 34 -6.83 16.91 17.32
CA ALA A 34 -6.81 15.48 17.64
C ALA A 34 -5.94 15.14 18.86
N ARG A 35 -4.95 15.96 19.20
CA ARG A 35 -4.09 15.77 20.38
C ARG A 35 -4.89 15.66 21.69
N ALA A 36 -5.99 16.40 21.81
CA ALA A 36 -6.82 16.40 23.00
C ALA A 36 -7.52 15.05 23.26
N SER A 37 -7.72 14.24 22.24
CA SER A 37 -8.35 12.92 22.34
C SER A 37 -7.38 11.80 22.74
N VAL A 38 -6.06 12.04 22.72
CA VAL A 38 -5.03 11.02 22.99
C VAL A 38 -4.67 11.04 24.48
N LYS A 39 -5.26 10.13 25.27
CA LYS A 39 -5.02 9.98 26.71
C LYS A 39 -4.28 8.68 27.06
N THR A 40 -4.48 7.63 26.30
CA THR A 40 -3.93 6.29 26.54
C THR A 40 -3.08 5.82 25.37
N SER A 41 -2.31 4.73 25.57
CA SER A 41 -1.59 4.07 24.48
C SER A 41 -2.54 3.51 23.41
N LEU A 42 -3.73 3.04 23.81
CA LEU A 42 -4.75 2.57 22.87
C LEU A 42 -5.27 3.70 21.97
N ASP A 43 -5.47 4.91 22.54
CA ASP A 43 -5.86 6.07 21.74
C ASP A 43 -4.78 6.46 20.75
N PHE A 44 -3.51 6.40 21.16
CA PHE A 44 -2.37 6.77 20.32
C PHE A 44 -2.16 5.79 19.16
N PHE A 45 -2.23 4.47 19.43
CA PHE A 45 -1.90 3.43 18.45
C PHE A 45 -3.11 2.93 17.64
N LEU A 46 -4.34 2.98 18.18
CA LEU A 46 -5.56 2.45 17.55
C LEU A 46 -6.78 3.38 17.66
N SER A 47 -6.59 4.67 17.92
CA SER A 47 -7.68 5.66 18.05
C SER A 47 -8.80 5.22 18.99
N GLY A 48 -8.47 4.50 20.07
CA GLY A 48 -9.42 4.00 21.04
C GLY A 48 -10.46 3.01 20.47
N ARG A 49 -10.31 2.53 19.24
CA ARG A 49 -11.32 1.71 18.51
C ARG A 49 -12.71 2.33 18.51
N SER A 50 -12.80 3.61 18.16
CA SER A 50 -14.04 4.40 18.29
C SER A 50 -14.59 4.95 16.96
N LEU A 51 -13.88 4.72 15.85
CA LEU A 51 -14.17 5.39 14.59
C LEU A 51 -15.27 4.70 13.77
N PRO A 52 -16.15 5.47 13.08
CA PRO A 52 -17.16 4.91 12.21
C PRO A 52 -16.56 4.39 10.88
N ALA A 53 -17.22 3.41 10.25
CA ALA A 53 -16.74 2.72 9.06
C ALA A 53 -16.43 3.64 7.87
N TRP A 54 -17.17 4.72 7.67
CA TRP A 54 -16.92 5.63 6.55
C TRP A 54 -15.61 6.44 6.75
N VAL A 55 -15.30 6.86 7.98
CA VAL A 55 -14.05 7.53 8.32
C VAL A 55 -12.87 6.59 8.11
N THR A 56 -12.94 5.39 8.70
CA THR A 56 -11.88 4.40 8.55
C THR A 56 -11.74 3.91 7.11
N GLY A 57 -12.84 3.81 6.35
CA GLY A 57 -12.83 3.43 4.93
C GLY A 57 -12.17 4.48 4.03
N LEU A 58 -12.49 5.76 4.20
CA LEU A 58 -11.83 6.84 3.45
C LEU A 58 -10.36 6.98 3.85
N ALA A 59 -10.04 6.86 5.15
CA ALA A 59 -8.66 6.86 5.62
C ALA A 59 -7.86 5.67 5.08
N PHE A 60 -8.48 4.48 5.02
CA PHE A 60 -7.88 3.26 4.47
C PHE A 60 -7.46 3.46 3.01
N VAL A 61 -8.33 4.02 2.17
CA VAL A 61 -7.98 4.29 0.77
C VAL A 61 -6.98 5.44 0.64
N ALA A 62 -7.09 6.49 1.44
CA ALA A 62 -6.15 7.62 1.40
C ALA A 62 -4.73 7.24 1.83
N ALA A 63 -4.60 6.40 2.87
CA ALA A 63 -3.30 5.88 3.31
C ALA A 63 -2.61 5.07 2.20
N ASN A 64 -3.40 4.33 1.41
CA ASN A 64 -2.91 3.59 0.26
C ASN A 64 -2.59 4.49 -0.95
N LEU A 65 -3.29 5.63 -1.11
CA LEU A 65 -3.03 6.62 -2.17
C LEU A 65 -1.72 7.42 -1.96
N GLY A 66 -0.69 6.78 -1.46
CA GLY A 66 0.65 7.36 -1.34
C GLY A 66 1.43 7.38 -2.66
N ALA A 67 2.76 7.45 -2.53
CA ALA A 67 3.68 7.46 -3.67
C ALA A 67 3.54 6.24 -4.57
N THR A 68 3.30 5.07 -3.98
CA THR A 68 3.06 3.81 -4.69
C THR A 68 1.93 3.94 -5.69
N GLU A 69 0.84 4.52 -5.25
CA GLU A 69 -0.37 4.63 -6.04
C GLU A 69 -0.23 5.71 -7.11
N ILE A 70 0.23 6.91 -6.74
CA ILE A 70 0.20 8.03 -7.66
C ILE A 70 1.39 8.00 -8.61
N LEU A 71 2.62 8.01 -8.09
CA LEU A 71 3.79 7.99 -8.96
C LEU A 71 4.08 6.60 -9.51
N GLY A 72 3.99 5.56 -8.64
CA GLY A 72 4.32 4.20 -9.04
C GLY A 72 3.34 3.62 -10.07
N MET A 73 2.03 3.83 -9.91
CA MET A 73 1.05 3.35 -10.89
C MET A 73 1.01 4.21 -12.15
N ALA A 74 1.27 5.51 -12.07
CA ALA A 74 1.44 6.32 -13.27
C ALA A 74 2.71 5.92 -14.05
N ALA A 75 3.83 5.67 -13.35
CA ALA A 75 5.04 5.11 -13.94
C ALA A 75 4.76 3.77 -14.64
N THR A 76 4.00 2.90 -13.98
CA THR A 76 3.57 1.61 -14.52
C THR A 76 2.65 1.78 -15.73
N GLY A 77 1.74 2.78 -15.71
CA GLY A 77 0.90 3.14 -16.86
C GLY A 77 1.70 3.66 -18.05
N ALA A 78 2.72 4.47 -17.80
CA ALA A 78 3.64 4.93 -18.85
C ALA A 78 4.48 3.79 -19.44
N GLN A 79 4.85 2.80 -18.63
CA GLN A 79 5.72 1.69 -19.01
C GLN A 79 4.97 0.50 -19.61
N TYR A 80 3.76 0.17 -19.11
CA TYR A 80 3.03 -1.07 -19.42
C TYR A 80 1.59 -0.85 -19.90
N GLY A 81 1.16 0.40 -20.07
CA GLY A 81 -0.16 0.73 -20.60
C GLY A 81 -1.31 0.27 -19.74
N VAL A 82 -2.34 -0.26 -20.39
CA VAL A 82 -3.60 -0.71 -19.76
C VAL A 82 -3.41 -1.88 -18.80
N SER A 83 -2.32 -2.64 -18.87
CA SER A 83 -2.04 -3.74 -17.93
C SER A 83 -2.07 -3.34 -16.45
N VAL A 84 -1.97 -2.03 -16.14
CA VAL A 84 -2.12 -1.49 -14.76
C VAL A 84 -3.44 -1.90 -14.12
N VAL A 85 -4.50 -2.12 -14.86
CA VAL A 85 -5.82 -2.53 -14.33
C VAL A 85 -5.76 -3.84 -13.53
N HIS A 86 -4.77 -4.71 -13.81
CA HIS A 86 -4.59 -5.96 -13.07
C HIS A 86 -4.31 -5.75 -11.58
N TRP A 87 -3.53 -4.70 -11.21
CA TRP A 87 -3.25 -4.39 -9.79
C TRP A 87 -4.50 -4.02 -9.00
N TYR A 88 -5.50 -3.46 -9.69
CA TYR A 88 -6.76 -3.02 -9.09
C TYR A 88 -7.82 -4.12 -9.10
N TRP A 89 -8.22 -4.57 -10.28
CA TRP A 89 -9.44 -5.37 -10.43
C TRP A 89 -9.25 -6.85 -10.14
N ILE A 90 -8.10 -7.44 -10.47
CA ILE A 90 -7.74 -8.80 -10.04
C ILE A 90 -7.03 -8.76 -8.68
N GLY A 91 -6.16 -7.77 -8.48
CA GLY A 91 -5.35 -7.66 -7.29
C GLY A 91 -6.11 -7.11 -6.10
N ALA A 92 -6.30 -5.78 -6.07
CA ALA A 92 -6.78 -5.10 -4.87
C ALA A 92 -8.21 -5.49 -4.47
N ILE A 93 -9.17 -5.47 -5.40
CA ILE A 93 -10.59 -5.62 -5.04
C ILE A 93 -10.91 -6.98 -4.40
N PRO A 94 -10.52 -8.14 -4.97
CA PRO A 94 -10.75 -9.44 -4.33
C PRO A 94 -10.04 -9.56 -2.98
N ALA A 95 -8.83 -9.04 -2.86
CA ALA A 95 -8.06 -9.07 -1.62
C ALA A 95 -8.68 -8.20 -0.52
N MET A 96 -9.18 -7.00 -0.86
CA MET A 96 -9.90 -6.12 0.09
C MET A 96 -11.22 -6.75 0.55
N VAL A 97 -11.95 -7.41 -0.34
CA VAL A 97 -13.16 -8.16 0.00
C VAL A 97 -12.82 -9.33 0.93
N PHE A 98 -11.76 -10.06 0.64
CA PHE A 98 -11.29 -11.14 1.51
C PHE A 98 -10.84 -10.62 2.88
N LEU A 99 -10.12 -9.50 2.93
CA LEU A 99 -9.79 -8.84 4.19
C LEU A 99 -11.05 -8.54 5.00
N GLY A 100 -12.05 -7.88 4.41
CA GLY A 100 -13.26 -7.47 5.10
C GLY A 100 -14.12 -8.65 5.57
N LEU A 101 -14.36 -9.63 4.71
CA LEU A 101 -15.29 -10.72 5.00
C LEU A 101 -14.66 -11.87 5.79
N VAL A 102 -13.38 -12.18 5.52
CA VAL A 102 -12.73 -13.38 6.07
C VAL A 102 -11.73 -13.03 7.17
N MET A 103 -10.81 -12.08 6.93
CA MET A 103 -9.70 -11.82 7.85
C MET A 103 -10.09 -10.93 9.05
N MET A 104 -10.93 -9.91 8.82
CA MET A 104 -11.31 -8.97 9.89
C MET A 104 -12.02 -9.62 11.08
N PRO A 105 -12.89 -10.64 10.92
CA PRO A 105 -13.42 -11.40 12.06
C PRO A 105 -12.34 -11.96 12.98
N PHE A 106 -11.27 -12.53 12.43
CA PHE A 106 -10.15 -13.06 13.23
C PHE A 106 -9.38 -11.93 13.94
N TYR A 107 -8.96 -10.91 13.20
CA TYR A 107 -8.18 -9.81 13.78
C TYR A 107 -8.95 -9.04 14.86
N TYR A 108 -10.21 -8.73 14.59
CA TYR A 108 -11.01 -7.91 15.48
C TYR A 108 -11.43 -8.65 16.75
N ARG A 109 -11.88 -9.93 16.61
CA ARG A 109 -12.29 -10.79 17.74
C ARG A 109 -11.11 -11.16 18.64
N SER A 110 -9.95 -11.43 18.07
CA SER A 110 -8.72 -11.72 18.81
C SER A 110 -8.18 -10.52 19.58
N LYS A 111 -8.79 -9.32 19.43
CA LYS A 111 -8.39 -8.07 20.09
C LYS A 111 -6.92 -7.72 19.91
N VAL A 112 -6.27 -8.21 18.85
CA VAL A 112 -4.87 -7.93 18.54
C VAL A 112 -4.65 -6.44 18.27
N ARG A 113 -3.47 -5.95 18.63
CA ARG A 113 -3.05 -4.56 18.39
C ARG A 113 -2.29 -4.40 17.09
N SER A 114 -1.80 -5.52 16.55
CA SER A 114 -1.05 -5.60 15.31
C SER A 114 -1.34 -6.91 14.58
N VAL A 115 -1.01 -6.95 13.29
CA VAL A 115 -1.07 -8.19 12.50
C VAL A 115 -0.10 -9.25 13.02
N PRO A 116 1.18 -8.95 13.33
CA PRO A 116 2.10 -9.94 13.92
C PRO A 116 1.62 -10.53 15.25
N GLU A 117 0.88 -9.80 16.07
CA GLU A 117 0.37 -10.30 17.35
C GLU A 117 -0.59 -11.51 17.19
N PHE A 118 -1.32 -11.58 16.05
CA PHE A 118 -2.11 -12.77 15.74
C PHE A 118 -1.23 -14.02 15.58
N LEU A 119 -0.04 -13.88 14.98
CA LEU A 119 0.91 -15.01 14.84
C LEU A 119 1.43 -15.50 16.21
N LEU A 120 1.55 -14.61 17.19
CA LEU A 120 1.86 -15.02 18.56
C LEU A 120 0.78 -15.91 19.16
N GLN A 121 -0.48 -15.52 18.98
CA GLN A 121 -1.60 -16.29 19.51
C GLN A 121 -1.75 -17.64 18.80
N ARG A 122 -1.56 -17.66 17.47
CA ARG A 122 -1.74 -18.86 16.66
C ARG A 122 -0.54 -19.81 16.67
N PHE A 123 0.67 -19.28 16.67
CA PHE A 123 1.92 -20.05 16.62
C PHE A 123 2.71 -19.89 17.92
N ASP A 124 3.85 -19.21 17.85
CA ASP A 124 4.74 -19.03 18.99
C ASP A 124 5.44 -17.66 18.99
N LYS A 125 6.26 -17.45 20.03
CA LYS A 125 7.09 -16.24 20.17
C LYS A 125 8.04 -16.03 19.00
N SER A 126 8.60 -17.11 18.42
CA SER A 126 9.60 -17.00 17.35
C SER A 126 8.96 -16.48 16.06
N ALA A 127 7.78 -17.00 15.70
CA ALA A 127 6.99 -16.51 14.57
C ALA A 127 6.59 -15.04 14.77
N HIS A 128 6.19 -14.65 15.97
CA HIS A 128 5.82 -13.28 16.29
C HIS A 128 7.03 -12.31 16.18
N VAL A 129 8.15 -12.63 16.80
CA VAL A 129 9.35 -11.76 16.76
C VAL A 129 9.85 -11.58 15.33
N LEU A 130 9.91 -12.68 14.56
CA LEU A 130 10.37 -12.62 13.18
C LEU A 130 9.41 -11.80 12.30
N SER A 131 8.10 -12.05 12.39
CA SER A 131 7.12 -11.30 11.61
C SER A 131 7.07 -9.82 11.99
N SER A 132 7.20 -9.49 13.28
CA SER A 132 7.28 -8.11 13.75
C SER A 132 8.52 -7.40 13.22
N ALA A 133 9.68 -8.07 13.21
CA ALA A 133 10.92 -7.53 12.67
C ALA A 133 10.85 -7.32 11.14
N LEU A 134 10.35 -8.31 10.39
CA LEU A 134 10.17 -8.22 8.94
C LEU A 134 9.21 -7.08 8.58
N PHE A 135 8.09 -6.97 9.29
CA PHE A 135 7.12 -5.91 9.06
C PHE A 135 7.71 -4.52 9.40
N ALA A 136 8.37 -4.38 10.55
CA ALA A 136 8.98 -3.11 10.96
C ALA A 136 10.03 -2.64 9.94
N PHE A 137 10.84 -3.57 9.43
CA PHE A 137 11.83 -3.28 8.40
C PHE A 137 11.17 -2.87 7.07
N ALA A 138 10.18 -3.62 6.60
CA ALA A 138 9.43 -3.30 5.39
C ALA A 138 8.74 -1.93 5.49
N ALA A 139 8.10 -1.63 6.62
CA ALA A 139 7.41 -0.36 6.84
C ALA A 139 8.34 0.86 6.72
N ILE A 140 9.57 0.77 7.21
CA ILE A 140 10.58 1.83 7.07
C ILE A 140 11.03 1.97 5.62
N LEU A 141 11.23 0.87 4.89
CA LEU A 141 11.58 0.92 3.46
C LEU A 141 10.46 1.59 2.64
N ILE A 142 9.20 1.25 2.92
CA ILE A 142 8.03 1.84 2.23
C ILE A 142 7.85 3.31 2.63
N ALA A 143 8.08 3.67 3.90
CA ALA A 143 8.07 5.06 4.33
C ALA A 143 9.13 5.90 3.59
N GLY A 144 10.31 5.34 3.35
CA GLY A 144 11.36 5.96 2.54
C GLY A 144 10.93 6.20 1.09
N VAL A 145 10.15 5.29 0.49
CA VAL A 145 9.56 5.50 -0.86
C VAL A 145 8.65 6.71 -0.88
N ASN A 146 7.76 6.85 0.10
CA ASN A 146 6.87 8.01 0.19
C ASN A 146 7.65 9.31 0.41
N LEU A 147 8.74 9.25 1.19
CA LEU A 147 9.60 10.40 1.42
C LEU A 147 10.41 10.80 0.15
N TYR A 148 10.90 9.81 -0.59
CA TYR A 148 11.53 10.03 -1.89
C TYR A 148 10.56 10.69 -2.88
N ALA A 149 9.34 10.18 -2.99
CA ALA A 149 8.33 10.78 -3.85
C ALA A 149 7.96 12.21 -3.42
N LEU A 150 7.86 12.46 -2.10
CA LEU A 150 7.65 13.79 -1.56
C LEU A 150 8.80 14.75 -1.97
N SER A 151 10.04 14.25 -1.95
CA SER A 151 11.21 15.05 -2.35
C SER A 151 11.19 15.43 -3.83
N ILE A 152 10.69 14.59 -4.73
CA ILE A 152 10.51 14.91 -6.16
C ILE A 152 9.60 16.14 -6.32
N VAL A 153 8.50 16.20 -5.55
CA VAL A 153 7.57 17.34 -5.59
C VAL A 153 8.20 18.60 -5.00
N VAL A 154 8.94 18.48 -3.89
CA VAL A 154 9.64 19.63 -3.27
C VAL A 154 10.74 20.15 -4.20
N GLU A 155 11.51 19.26 -4.83
CA GLU A 155 12.50 19.63 -5.86
C GLU A 155 11.84 20.37 -7.03
N ALA A 156 10.73 19.84 -7.54
CA ALA A 156 9.98 20.46 -8.63
C ALA A 156 9.36 21.84 -8.26
N LEU A 157 8.98 22.03 -7.00
CA LEU A 157 8.40 23.29 -6.52
C LEU A 157 9.46 24.37 -6.26
N LEU A 158 10.53 23.98 -5.55
CA LEU A 158 11.46 24.93 -4.95
C LEU A 158 12.81 24.98 -5.70
N GLY A 159 13.06 24.01 -6.59
CA GLY A 159 14.34 23.87 -7.28
C GLY A 159 15.49 23.51 -6.33
N TRP A 160 15.18 22.88 -5.19
CA TRP A 160 16.20 22.44 -4.24
C TRP A 160 16.82 21.12 -4.67
N ASP A 161 18.06 20.90 -4.24
CA ASP A 161 18.68 19.59 -4.41
C ASP A 161 17.86 18.49 -3.73
N ARG A 162 17.73 17.33 -4.38
CA ARG A 162 16.89 16.22 -3.91
C ARG A 162 17.18 15.80 -2.47
N TRP A 163 18.44 15.79 -2.06
CA TRP A 163 18.82 15.42 -0.70
C TRP A 163 18.31 16.44 0.35
N VAL A 164 18.31 17.74 0.02
CA VAL A 164 17.73 18.79 0.88
C VAL A 164 16.22 18.60 0.98
N ALA A 165 15.57 18.36 -0.15
CA ALA A 165 14.14 18.11 -0.22
C ALA A 165 13.72 16.87 0.63
N ILE A 166 14.48 15.76 0.59
CA ILE A 166 14.26 14.58 1.43
C ILE A 166 14.32 14.94 2.92
N VAL A 167 15.36 15.64 3.35
CA VAL A 167 15.54 16.00 4.76
C VAL A 167 14.45 16.94 5.26
N VAL A 168 14.16 18.00 4.51
CA VAL A 168 13.13 18.99 4.89
C VAL A 168 11.74 18.35 4.94
N ALA A 169 11.39 17.55 3.94
CA ALA A 169 10.13 16.82 3.93
C ALA A 169 10.01 15.86 5.13
N GLY A 170 11.09 15.14 5.46
CA GLY A 170 11.14 14.26 6.63
C GLY A 170 10.92 15.01 7.94
N VAL A 171 11.58 16.14 8.13
CA VAL A 171 11.38 17.01 9.33
C VAL A 171 9.95 17.51 9.41
N PHE A 172 9.36 17.94 8.31
CA PHE A 172 7.98 18.41 8.29
C PHE A 172 6.99 17.31 8.70
N VAL A 173 7.14 16.12 8.13
CA VAL A 173 6.29 14.96 8.46
C VAL A 173 6.45 14.58 9.94
N LEU A 174 7.69 14.60 10.47
CA LEU A 174 7.95 14.32 11.88
C LEU A 174 7.15 15.23 12.82
N LEU A 175 7.06 16.51 12.50
CA LEU A 175 6.38 17.48 13.36
C LEU A 175 4.90 17.14 13.57
N TYR A 176 4.15 16.81 12.53
CA TYR A 176 2.72 16.58 12.70
C TYR A 176 2.37 15.17 13.21
N ILE A 177 3.14 14.13 12.83
CA ILE A 177 2.86 12.74 13.26
C ILE A 177 3.12 12.57 14.77
N THR A 178 4.22 13.15 15.26
CA THR A 178 4.63 12.97 16.67
C THR A 178 3.61 13.56 17.64
N ILE A 179 2.85 14.57 17.24
CA ILE A 179 1.93 15.32 18.12
C ILE A 179 0.60 14.58 18.32
N GLY A 180 -0.03 14.10 17.26
CA GLY A 180 -1.44 13.68 17.29
C GLY A 180 -1.71 12.19 17.25
N GLY A 181 -0.70 11.33 17.08
CA GLY A 181 -0.87 9.87 16.97
C GLY A 181 -1.77 9.45 15.80
N LEU A 182 -2.33 8.23 15.88
CA LEU A 182 -3.14 7.64 14.80
C LEU A 182 -4.44 8.40 14.53
N SER A 183 -5.09 8.96 15.55
CA SER A 183 -6.34 9.73 15.36
C SER A 183 -6.11 10.94 14.46
N SER A 184 -5.01 11.66 14.68
CA SER A 184 -4.62 12.78 13.82
C SER A 184 -4.37 12.34 12.39
N ALA A 185 -3.67 11.22 12.21
CA ALA A 185 -3.40 10.65 10.89
C ALA A 185 -4.71 10.32 10.16
N ILE A 186 -5.63 9.58 10.78
CA ILE A 186 -6.90 9.15 10.17
C ILE A 186 -7.78 10.34 9.75
N TYR A 187 -7.94 11.36 10.59
CA TYR A 187 -8.74 12.53 10.22
C TYR A 187 -8.09 13.36 9.10
N ASN A 188 -6.77 13.48 9.10
CA ASN A 188 -6.04 14.09 8.00
C ASN A 188 -6.17 13.27 6.71
N GLU A 189 -6.10 11.93 6.78
CA GLU A 189 -6.28 11.04 5.64
C GLU A 189 -7.66 11.19 4.98
N VAL A 190 -8.72 11.41 5.77
CA VAL A 190 -10.07 11.71 5.21
C VAL A 190 -10.06 13.01 4.40
N LEU A 191 -9.45 14.08 4.91
CA LEU A 191 -9.29 15.34 4.16
C LEU A 191 -8.43 15.10 2.91
N GLN A 192 -7.32 14.41 3.08
CA GLN A 192 -6.35 14.12 2.01
C GLN A 192 -6.98 13.35 0.87
N PHE A 193 -7.89 12.42 1.14
CA PHE A 193 -8.64 11.70 0.08
C PHE A 193 -9.29 12.66 -0.91
N PHE A 194 -10.02 13.67 -0.43
CA PHE A 194 -10.69 14.65 -1.30
C PHE A 194 -9.71 15.57 -2.01
N VAL A 195 -8.63 15.98 -1.34
CA VAL A 195 -7.59 16.83 -1.94
C VAL A 195 -6.85 16.09 -3.06
N ILE A 196 -6.56 14.79 -2.88
CA ILE A 196 -5.95 13.93 -3.90
C ILE A 196 -6.85 13.81 -5.13
N LEU A 197 -8.16 13.58 -4.94
CA LEU A 197 -9.09 13.53 -6.06
C LEU A 197 -9.18 14.86 -6.80
N ALA A 198 -9.22 15.99 -6.07
CA ALA A 198 -9.20 17.33 -6.65
C ALA A 198 -7.92 17.62 -7.46
N ALA A 199 -6.82 16.96 -7.14
CA ALA A 199 -5.56 17.03 -7.88
C ALA A 199 -5.57 16.19 -9.16
N LEU A 200 -5.98 14.92 -9.04
CA LEU A 200 -5.84 13.94 -10.13
C LEU A 200 -6.92 14.06 -11.20
N ILE A 201 -8.15 14.46 -10.85
CA ILE A 201 -9.26 14.58 -11.82
C ILE A 201 -8.95 15.62 -12.90
N PRO A 202 -8.56 16.88 -12.58
CA PRO A 202 -8.21 17.86 -13.59
C PRO A 202 -7.02 17.42 -14.44
N LEU A 203 -5.98 16.81 -13.84
CA LEU A 203 -4.81 16.31 -14.56
C LEU A 203 -5.20 15.25 -15.59
N THR A 204 -6.07 14.30 -15.22
CA THR A 204 -6.56 13.26 -16.13
C THR A 204 -7.38 13.85 -17.28
N ILE A 205 -8.30 14.77 -16.99
CA ILE A 205 -9.17 15.40 -18.00
C ILE A 205 -8.35 16.24 -18.98
N LEU A 206 -7.44 17.08 -18.48
CA LEU A 206 -6.60 17.94 -19.32
C LEU A 206 -5.59 17.11 -20.12
N GLY A 207 -5.06 16.03 -19.51
CA GLY A 207 -4.21 15.07 -20.19
C GLY A 207 -4.89 14.41 -21.38
N LEU A 208 -6.10 13.89 -21.19
CA LEU A 208 -6.90 13.32 -22.27
C LEU A 208 -7.21 14.35 -23.37
N LYS A 209 -7.63 15.56 -23.00
CA LYS A 209 -7.89 16.63 -23.98
C LYS A 209 -6.64 16.94 -24.82
N ARG A 210 -5.45 16.93 -24.21
CA ARG A 210 -4.17 17.22 -24.87
C ARG A 210 -3.82 16.23 -25.98
N VAL A 211 -4.19 14.95 -25.81
CA VAL A 211 -3.88 13.88 -26.77
C VAL A 211 -5.05 13.54 -27.71
N GLY A 212 -6.14 14.31 -27.71
CA GLY A 212 -7.30 14.07 -28.59
C GLY A 212 -8.33 13.10 -28.03
N GLY A 213 -8.46 13.02 -26.70
CA GLY A 213 -9.38 12.10 -26.00
C GLY A 213 -8.84 10.69 -25.90
N TRP A 214 -9.72 9.75 -25.60
CA TRP A 214 -9.37 8.34 -25.49
C TRP A 214 -8.89 7.77 -26.83
N ASP A 215 -9.59 8.07 -27.92
CA ASP A 215 -9.23 7.58 -29.26
C ASP A 215 -7.86 8.09 -29.71
N GLY A 216 -7.56 9.37 -29.45
CA GLY A 216 -6.25 9.96 -29.76
C GLY A 216 -5.12 9.34 -28.92
N LEU A 217 -5.38 9.05 -27.63
CA LEU A 217 -4.44 8.35 -26.75
C LEU A 217 -4.16 6.93 -27.27
N THR A 218 -5.22 6.17 -27.57
CA THR A 218 -5.13 4.81 -28.09
C THR A 218 -4.33 4.76 -29.37
N HIS A 219 -4.69 5.59 -30.38
CA HIS A 219 -4.00 5.61 -31.66
C HIS A 219 -2.49 5.94 -31.51
N SER A 220 -2.16 6.90 -30.63
CA SER A 220 -0.78 7.32 -30.40
C SER A 220 0.06 6.21 -29.74
N LEU A 221 -0.51 5.52 -28.75
CA LEU A 221 0.16 4.46 -28.01
C LEU A 221 0.28 3.18 -28.85
N GLU A 222 -0.74 2.79 -29.61
CA GLU A 222 -0.67 1.65 -30.54
C GLU A 222 0.41 1.85 -31.60
N LYS A 223 0.54 3.06 -32.11
CA LYS A 223 1.57 3.40 -33.09
C LYS A 223 2.98 3.33 -32.51
N SER A 224 3.18 3.73 -31.25
CA SER A 224 4.50 3.80 -30.62
C SER A 224 4.91 2.53 -29.87
N HIS A 225 3.96 1.79 -29.29
CA HIS A 225 4.21 0.64 -28.40
C HIS A 225 3.52 -0.65 -28.88
N GLY A 226 2.71 -0.58 -29.94
CA GLY A 226 1.92 -1.72 -30.44
C GLY A 226 0.55 -1.88 -29.76
N SER A 227 -0.36 -2.62 -30.41
CA SER A 227 -1.75 -2.82 -29.95
C SER A 227 -1.85 -3.51 -28.58
N SER A 228 -0.88 -4.34 -28.22
CA SER A 228 -0.85 -5.00 -26.91
C SER A 228 -0.78 -4.05 -25.73
N PHE A 229 -0.31 -2.82 -25.94
CA PHE A 229 -0.21 -1.80 -24.89
C PHE A 229 -1.58 -1.28 -24.42
N MET A 230 -2.60 -1.38 -25.29
CA MET A 230 -3.98 -0.95 -25.03
C MET A 230 -4.91 -2.09 -24.62
N SER A 231 -4.41 -3.33 -24.52
CA SER A 231 -5.16 -4.51 -24.06
C SER A 231 -4.56 -5.06 -22.77
N ALA A 232 -5.43 -5.40 -21.81
CA ALA A 232 -4.98 -5.97 -20.54
C ALA A 232 -4.44 -7.41 -20.69
N TRP A 233 -4.94 -8.18 -21.65
CA TRP A 233 -4.64 -9.59 -21.81
C TRP A 233 -3.90 -9.98 -23.09
N SER A 234 -3.66 -9.04 -24.00
CA SER A 234 -2.93 -9.34 -25.22
C SER A 234 -1.49 -9.77 -24.93
N GLY A 235 -1.03 -10.84 -25.59
CA GLY A 235 0.32 -11.39 -25.40
C GLY A 235 0.58 -12.02 -24.02
N THR A 236 -0.47 -12.35 -23.25
CA THR A 236 -0.33 -13.02 -21.95
C THR A 236 -0.43 -14.55 -22.02
N GLY A 237 -0.50 -15.13 -23.22
CA GLY A 237 -0.41 -16.60 -23.42
C GLY A 237 0.91 -17.16 -22.87
N ILE A 238 0.92 -18.47 -22.58
CA ILE A 238 2.14 -19.15 -22.15
C ILE A 238 3.09 -19.25 -23.36
N GLY A 239 4.24 -18.59 -23.26
CA GLY A 239 5.22 -18.51 -24.35
C GLY A 239 5.09 -17.25 -25.20
N ASP A 240 4.04 -16.44 -25.01
CA ASP A 240 3.91 -15.13 -25.65
C ASP A 240 4.77 -14.07 -24.95
N SER A 241 4.93 -12.93 -25.59
CA SER A 241 5.63 -11.77 -25.06
C SER A 241 4.69 -10.57 -24.95
N ASN A 242 4.76 -9.85 -23.83
CA ASN A 242 4.06 -8.59 -23.61
C ASN A 242 4.96 -7.61 -22.85
N ALA A 243 4.55 -6.35 -22.80
CA ALA A 243 5.31 -5.30 -22.11
C ALA A 243 5.54 -5.62 -20.62
N LEU A 244 4.59 -6.28 -19.96
CA LEU A 244 4.69 -6.64 -18.54
C LEU A 244 5.66 -7.81 -18.28
N GLY A 245 5.97 -8.63 -19.29
CA GLY A 245 6.84 -9.80 -19.15
C GLY A 245 6.23 -10.91 -18.30
N ALA A 246 4.91 -11.05 -18.29
CA ALA A 246 4.18 -11.98 -17.46
C ALA A 246 3.03 -12.63 -18.22
N ASN A 247 2.89 -13.96 -18.11
CA ASN A 247 1.76 -14.67 -18.66
C ASN A 247 0.53 -14.60 -17.72
N TRP A 248 -0.66 -14.97 -18.25
CA TRP A 248 -1.91 -14.89 -17.51
C TRP A 248 -1.88 -15.65 -16.16
N LEU A 249 -1.15 -16.76 -16.09
CA LEU A 249 -1.04 -17.56 -14.87
C LEU A 249 -0.25 -16.82 -13.79
N THR A 250 0.88 -16.20 -14.16
CA THR A 250 1.68 -15.39 -13.23
C THR A 250 0.96 -14.10 -12.84
N ILE A 251 0.14 -13.52 -13.72
CA ILE A 251 -0.72 -12.37 -13.38
C ILE A 251 -1.77 -12.78 -12.35
N ILE A 252 -2.52 -13.85 -12.60
CA ILE A 252 -3.60 -14.28 -11.69
C ILE A 252 -3.04 -14.81 -10.37
N LEU A 253 -2.08 -15.72 -10.40
CA LEU A 253 -1.53 -16.31 -9.17
C LEU A 253 -0.53 -15.41 -8.48
N GLY A 254 0.45 -14.86 -9.21
CA GLY A 254 1.52 -14.05 -8.62
C GLY A 254 1.02 -12.69 -8.17
N LEU A 255 0.48 -11.89 -9.09
CA LEU A 255 -0.04 -10.57 -8.74
C LEU A 255 -1.40 -10.66 -8.04
N GLY A 256 -2.37 -11.31 -8.65
CA GLY A 256 -3.77 -11.30 -8.19
C GLY A 256 -3.94 -11.97 -6.84
N PHE A 257 -3.48 -13.22 -6.70
CA PHE A 257 -3.66 -13.96 -5.45
C PHE A 257 -2.54 -13.70 -4.45
N VAL A 258 -1.28 -14.00 -4.79
CA VAL A 258 -0.22 -14.05 -3.76
C VAL A 258 0.22 -12.67 -3.31
N LEU A 259 0.62 -11.77 -4.24
CA LEU A 259 1.10 -10.43 -3.88
C LEU A 259 -0.01 -9.57 -3.30
N SER A 260 -1.16 -9.53 -3.97
CA SER A 260 -2.23 -8.64 -3.57
C SER A 260 -2.90 -9.07 -2.26
N PHE A 261 -3.22 -10.35 -2.10
CA PHE A 261 -3.73 -10.84 -0.81
C PHE A 261 -2.67 -10.68 0.27
N GLY A 262 -1.40 -10.96 -0.03
CA GLY A 262 -0.30 -10.71 0.89
C GLY A 262 -0.28 -9.27 1.37
N TYR A 263 -0.29 -8.30 0.46
CA TYR A 263 -0.29 -6.89 0.82
C TYR A 263 -1.55 -6.49 1.60
N TRP A 264 -2.74 -6.67 1.01
CA TRP A 264 -3.98 -6.14 1.60
C TRP A 264 -4.37 -6.79 2.91
N THR A 265 -3.97 -8.03 3.18
CA THR A 265 -4.37 -8.75 4.39
C THR A 265 -3.34 -8.71 5.52
N THR A 266 -2.06 -8.52 5.21
CA THR A 266 -0.98 -8.57 6.21
C THR A 266 -0.24 -7.26 6.41
N ASN A 267 -0.40 -6.28 5.51
CA ASN A 267 0.20 -4.96 5.71
C ASN A 267 -0.54 -4.22 6.84
N PHE A 268 0.10 -4.14 7.98
CA PHE A 268 -0.51 -3.53 9.16
C PHE A 268 -0.79 -2.03 8.97
N ALA A 269 -0.07 -1.33 8.08
CA ALA A 269 -0.37 0.06 7.78
C ALA A 269 -1.82 0.26 7.30
N GLU A 270 -2.33 -0.68 6.50
CA GLU A 270 -3.72 -0.68 6.03
C GLU A 270 -4.69 -1.25 7.09
N VAL A 271 -4.37 -2.44 7.62
CA VAL A 271 -5.20 -3.16 8.58
C VAL A 271 -5.45 -2.34 9.86
N GLN A 272 -4.50 -1.51 10.27
CA GLN A 272 -4.59 -0.63 11.44
C GLN A 272 -5.81 0.31 11.38
N ARG A 273 -6.17 0.82 10.18
CA ARG A 273 -7.37 1.65 9.99
C ARG A 273 -8.64 0.87 10.27
N ALA A 274 -8.73 -0.36 9.78
CA ALA A 274 -9.88 -1.23 10.04
C ALA A 274 -9.97 -1.63 11.52
N LEU A 275 -8.85 -1.89 12.19
CA LEU A 275 -8.80 -2.19 13.62
C LEU A 275 -9.16 -1.00 14.52
N SER A 276 -9.13 0.23 13.99
CA SER A 276 -9.54 1.46 14.70
C SER A 276 -11.06 1.68 14.69
N ALA A 277 -11.81 0.86 13.96
CA ALA A 277 -13.25 0.95 13.86
C ALA A 277 -13.97 0.57 15.17
N LYS A 278 -15.15 1.17 15.41
CA LYS A 278 -15.90 1.07 16.68
C LYS A 278 -16.43 -0.33 17.01
N ASN A 279 -16.68 -1.18 15.99
CA ASN A 279 -17.19 -2.54 16.16
C ASN A 279 -16.80 -3.42 14.97
N LEU A 280 -17.07 -4.73 15.04
CA LEU A 280 -16.71 -5.69 14.01
C LEU A 280 -17.33 -5.36 12.65
N SER A 281 -18.63 -5.02 12.60
CA SER A 281 -19.31 -4.65 11.35
C SER A 281 -18.65 -3.42 10.70
N ALA A 282 -18.27 -2.41 11.48
CA ALA A 282 -17.54 -1.24 10.98
C ALA A 282 -16.14 -1.61 10.48
N ALA A 283 -15.44 -2.51 11.18
CA ALA A 283 -14.12 -3.01 10.78
C ALA A 283 -14.18 -3.79 9.46
N GLN A 284 -15.18 -4.66 9.29
CA GLN A 284 -15.41 -5.39 8.04
C GLN A 284 -15.74 -4.45 6.87
N ARG A 285 -16.60 -3.43 7.12
CA ARG A 285 -16.98 -2.45 6.09
C ARG A 285 -15.85 -1.50 5.71
N THR A 286 -14.83 -1.31 6.53
CA THR A 286 -13.69 -0.42 6.22
C THR A 286 -13.05 -0.74 4.87
N PRO A 287 -12.48 -1.93 4.60
CA PRO A 287 -11.90 -2.25 3.30
C PRO A 287 -12.97 -2.34 2.18
N LEU A 288 -14.21 -2.70 2.51
CA LEU A 288 -15.28 -2.80 1.52
C LEU A 288 -15.73 -1.43 1.01
N ILE A 289 -15.84 -0.42 1.88
CA ILE A 289 -16.12 0.97 1.49
C ILE A 289 -14.96 1.51 0.64
N ALA A 290 -13.72 1.22 1.04
CA ALA A 290 -12.52 1.64 0.31
C ALA A 290 -12.40 1.00 -1.08
N ALA A 291 -12.97 -0.19 -1.29
CA ALA A 291 -12.95 -0.90 -2.57
C ALA A 291 -13.65 -0.12 -3.70
N PHE A 292 -14.77 0.57 -3.41
CA PHE A 292 -15.52 1.30 -4.44
C PHE A 292 -14.72 2.43 -5.09
N PRO A 293 -14.17 3.42 -4.36
CA PRO A 293 -13.31 4.41 -4.99
C PRO A 293 -12.09 3.77 -5.65
N LYS A 294 -11.53 2.70 -5.06
CA LYS A 294 -10.36 2.00 -5.60
C LYS A 294 -10.59 1.44 -7.01
N ILE A 295 -11.81 0.97 -7.34
CA ILE A 295 -12.16 0.51 -8.69
C ILE A 295 -11.93 1.58 -9.74
N PHE A 296 -12.21 2.85 -9.42
CA PHE A 296 -12.15 3.97 -10.37
C PHE A 296 -10.86 4.78 -10.31
N ILE A 297 -10.13 4.73 -9.19
CA ILE A 297 -8.86 5.45 -9.02
C ILE A 297 -7.83 5.01 -10.05
N VAL A 298 -7.89 3.77 -10.55
CA VAL A 298 -6.99 3.28 -11.60
C VAL A 298 -6.97 4.22 -12.81
N PHE A 299 -8.11 4.76 -13.22
CA PHE A 299 -8.19 5.68 -14.34
C PHE A 299 -7.47 7.02 -14.06
N LEU A 300 -7.51 7.47 -12.80
CA LEU A 300 -6.91 8.74 -12.38
C LEU A 300 -5.37 8.66 -12.26
N VAL A 301 -4.80 7.47 -12.21
CA VAL A 301 -3.34 7.28 -12.14
C VAL A 301 -2.79 6.68 -13.43
N MET A 302 -3.44 5.69 -14.02
CA MET A 302 -3.02 5.01 -15.24
C MET A 302 -3.06 5.96 -16.45
N ILE A 303 -4.19 6.66 -16.65
CA ILE A 303 -4.36 7.54 -17.81
C ILE A 303 -3.32 8.66 -17.86
N PRO A 304 -3.05 9.41 -16.77
CA PRO A 304 -1.95 10.36 -16.78
C PRO A 304 -0.59 9.73 -17.10
N GLY A 305 -0.32 8.52 -16.59
CA GLY A 305 0.90 7.78 -16.96
C GLY A 305 1.00 7.50 -18.46
N MET A 306 -0.08 6.96 -19.04
CA MET A 306 -0.17 6.69 -20.48
C MET A 306 -0.06 7.99 -21.32
N VAL A 307 -0.69 9.08 -20.87
CA VAL A 307 -0.56 10.40 -21.51
C VAL A 307 0.89 10.88 -21.47
N ALA A 308 1.60 10.69 -20.35
CA ALA A 308 3.00 11.06 -20.24
C ALA A 308 3.88 10.29 -21.24
N ALA A 309 3.60 9.01 -21.49
CA ALA A 309 4.31 8.23 -22.51
C ALA A 309 4.14 8.79 -23.93
N VAL A 310 3.03 9.51 -24.20
CA VAL A 310 2.79 10.18 -25.50
C VAL A 310 3.40 11.58 -25.55
N VAL A 311 3.24 12.35 -24.46
CA VAL A 311 3.56 13.79 -24.43
C VAL A 311 5.04 14.04 -24.11
N VAL A 312 5.67 13.19 -23.30
CA VAL A 312 7.06 13.35 -22.84
C VAL A 312 7.99 12.44 -23.65
N PRO A 313 8.82 13.00 -24.54
CA PRO A 313 9.72 12.20 -25.37
C PRO A 313 10.75 11.43 -24.54
N ASN A 314 10.92 10.14 -24.86
CA ASN A 314 11.95 9.26 -24.29
C ASN A 314 11.87 9.06 -22.74
N ILE A 315 10.69 9.27 -22.12
CA ILE A 315 10.53 9.02 -20.69
C ILE A 315 10.90 7.57 -20.35
N GLY A 316 11.74 7.38 -19.33
CA GLY A 316 12.15 6.07 -18.86
C GLY A 316 13.06 5.28 -19.80
N THR A 317 13.62 5.90 -20.83
CA THR A 317 14.58 5.29 -21.76
C THR A 317 16.00 5.77 -21.48
N ASP A 318 17.01 5.02 -21.93
CA ASP A 318 18.44 5.37 -21.82
C ASP A 318 18.83 6.67 -22.56
N ARG A 319 17.89 7.23 -23.32
CA ARG A 319 18.09 8.47 -24.09
C ARG A 319 17.76 9.74 -23.31
N SER A 320 17.25 9.61 -22.08
CA SER A 320 16.93 10.74 -21.21
C SER A 320 17.24 10.42 -19.76
N ASP A 321 17.56 11.44 -18.96
CA ASP A 321 17.72 11.31 -17.50
C ASP A 321 16.37 11.22 -16.77
N LEU A 322 15.24 11.23 -17.52
CA LEU A 322 13.89 11.17 -17.00
C LEU A 322 13.49 9.71 -16.74
N THR A 323 13.04 9.44 -15.53
CA THR A 323 12.48 8.14 -15.15
C THR A 323 10.96 8.13 -15.35
N TYR A 324 10.36 6.94 -15.35
CA TYR A 324 8.89 6.83 -15.38
C TYR A 324 8.24 7.49 -14.15
N ASN A 325 8.95 7.62 -13.02
CA ASN A 325 8.44 8.27 -11.81
C ASN A 325 8.19 9.79 -12.01
N ASP A 326 8.82 10.38 -13.00
CA ASP A 326 8.69 11.81 -13.32
C ASP A 326 7.43 12.12 -14.17
N ALA A 327 6.66 11.09 -14.57
CA ALA A 327 5.48 11.22 -15.43
C ALA A 327 4.46 12.26 -14.90
N ILE A 328 4.06 12.14 -13.63
CA ILE A 328 3.06 13.05 -13.05
C ILE A 328 3.58 14.49 -12.91
N PRO A 329 4.75 14.76 -12.30
CA PRO A 329 5.30 16.12 -12.22
C PRO A 329 5.46 16.79 -13.59
N LEU A 330 5.91 16.06 -14.60
CA LEU A 330 6.08 16.59 -15.97
C LEU A 330 4.73 16.94 -16.60
N LEU A 331 3.71 16.09 -16.45
CA LEU A 331 2.37 16.42 -16.95
C LEU A 331 1.75 17.61 -16.22
N MET A 332 1.95 17.73 -14.91
CA MET A 332 1.47 18.89 -14.15
C MET A 332 2.09 20.19 -14.69
N ARG A 333 3.38 20.17 -14.97
CA ARG A 333 4.11 21.30 -15.57
C ARG A 333 3.55 21.71 -16.94
N GLU A 334 3.24 20.73 -17.79
CA GLU A 334 2.81 20.95 -19.17
C GLU A 334 1.34 21.36 -19.29
N LEU A 335 0.48 20.87 -18.39
CA LEU A 335 -0.97 20.90 -18.60
C LEU A 335 -1.73 21.79 -17.63
N LEU A 336 -1.19 22.01 -16.43
CA LEU A 336 -1.99 22.65 -15.39
C LEU A 336 -1.76 24.17 -15.34
N PRO A 337 -2.83 24.97 -15.45
CA PRO A 337 -2.75 26.41 -15.19
C PRO A 337 -2.58 26.68 -13.69
N ASN A 338 -2.03 27.86 -13.35
CA ASN A 338 -1.90 28.30 -11.98
C ASN A 338 -3.24 28.25 -11.23
N GLY A 339 -3.21 27.97 -9.95
CA GLY A 339 -4.36 27.65 -9.12
C GLY A 339 -4.72 26.16 -9.18
N VAL A 340 -4.95 25.59 -10.35
CA VAL A 340 -5.12 24.14 -10.53
C VAL A 340 -3.81 23.41 -10.24
N LEU A 341 -2.67 23.99 -10.66
CA LEU A 341 -1.35 23.49 -10.34
C LEU A 341 -1.10 23.47 -8.83
N GLY A 342 -1.48 24.53 -8.10
CA GLY A 342 -1.40 24.58 -6.64
C GLY A 342 -2.21 23.48 -5.96
N ILE A 343 -3.44 23.23 -6.42
CA ILE A 343 -4.28 22.12 -5.92
C ILE A 343 -3.61 20.77 -6.21
N ALA A 344 -3.07 20.56 -7.40
CA ALA A 344 -2.45 19.32 -7.81
C ALA A 344 -1.18 19.03 -6.98
N VAL A 345 -0.31 20.02 -6.80
CA VAL A 345 0.87 19.91 -5.93
C VAL A 345 0.46 19.59 -4.49
N THR A 346 -0.55 20.30 -3.98
CA THR A 346 -1.09 20.04 -2.64
C THR A 346 -1.60 18.61 -2.51
N GLY A 347 -2.27 18.08 -3.54
CA GLY A 347 -2.75 16.69 -3.57
C GLY A 347 -1.62 15.66 -3.54
N LEU A 348 -0.53 15.89 -4.28
CA LEU A 348 0.64 15.00 -4.23
C LEU A 348 1.32 15.03 -2.86
N LEU A 349 1.53 16.22 -2.30
CA LEU A 349 2.10 16.36 -0.96
C LEU A 349 1.22 15.68 0.09
N ALA A 350 -0.11 15.88 0.00
CA ALA A 350 -1.10 15.23 0.85
C ALA A 350 -0.97 13.70 0.79
N ALA A 351 -0.93 13.14 -0.41
CA ALA A 351 -0.84 11.70 -0.64
C ALA A 351 0.43 11.09 -0.04
N PHE A 352 1.59 11.70 -0.31
CA PHE A 352 2.87 11.16 0.16
C PHE A 352 3.03 11.30 1.67
N MET A 353 2.51 12.39 2.24
CA MET A 353 2.44 12.57 3.69
C MET A 353 1.52 11.54 4.35
N ALA A 354 0.36 11.21 3.75
CA ALA A 354 -0.54 10.16 4.23
C ALA A 354 0.14 8.79 4.23
N GLY A 355 0.74 8.40 3.10
CA GLY A 355 1.45 7.13 2.97
C GLY A 355 2.63 7.02 3.95
N MET A 356 3.41 8.08 4.12
CA MET A 356 4.50 8.10 5.09
C MET A 356 3.98 7.99 6.53
N ALA A 357 2.94 8.77 6.89
CA ALA A 357 2.31 8.71 8.20
C ALA A 357 1.78 7.32 8.53
N ALA A 358 1.15 6.67 7.57
CA ALA A 358 0.63 5.32 7.71
C ALA A 358 1.73 4.31 8.04
N ASN A 359 2.81 4.33 7.29
CA ASN A 359 3.93 3.39 7.47
C ASN A 359 4.70 3.65 8.75
N VAL A 360 5.02 4.91 9.08
CA VAL A 360 5.71 5.26 10.34
C VAL A 360 4.84 4.96 11.57
N SER A 361 3.52 5.21 11.51
CA SER A 361 2.60 4.87 12.60
C SER A 361 2.50 3.37 12.84
N SER A 362 2.41 2.58 11.78
CA SER A 362 2.35 1.12 11.87
C SER A 362 3.68 0.53 12.34
N PHE A 363 4.82 1.03 11.85
CA PHE A 363 6.14 0.70 12.36
C PHE A 363 6.23 0.96 13.87
N ASN A 364 5.85 2.18 14.31
CA ASN A 364 5.86 2.55 15.71
C ASN A 364 4.99 1.62 16.56
N THR A 365 3.77 1.33 16.11
CA THR A 365 2.86 0.42 16.82
C THR A 365 3.50 -0.95 17.01
N VAL A 366 3.97 -1.58 15.93
CA VAL A 366 4.57 -2.92 15.98
C VAL A 366 5.86 -2.90 16.84
N PHE A 367 6.74 -1.93 16.64
CA PHE A 367 7.99 -1.86 17.40
C PHE A 367 7.74 -1.63 18.89
N THR A 368 6.84 -0.69 19.24
CA THR A 368 6.57 -0.34 20.64
C THR A 368 5.77 -1.42 21.35
N THR A 369 4.71 -1.97 20.74
CA THR A 369 3.82 -2.92 21.41
C THR A 369 4.32 -4.36 21.33
N ASP A 370 4.74 -4.80 20.14
CA ASP A 370 5.06 -6.20 19.90
C ASP A 370 6.49 -6.56 20.31
N ILE A 371 7.43 -5.62 20.13
CA ILE A 371 8.84 -5.88 20.47
C ILE A 371 9.16 -5.31 21.84
N TRP A 372 9.04 -3.98 22.02
CA TRP A 372 9.54 -3.31 23.21
C TRP A 372 8.74 -3.61 24.46
N ALA A 373 7.43 -3.38 24.45
CA ALA A 373 6.57 -3.59 25.61
C ALA A 373 6.48 -5.07 25.99
N ARG A 374 6.51 -5.95 25.01
CA ARG A 374 6.33 -7.39 25.25
C ARG A 374 7.62 -8.11 25.68
N TYR A 375 8.78 -7.71 25.14
CA TYR A 375 10.02 -8.48 25.34
C TYR A 375 11.12 -7.72 26.06
N VAL A 376 11.15 -6.39 26.00
CA VAL A 376 12.27 -5.58 26.53
C VAL A 376 11.89 -4.89 27.85
N LYS A 377 10.80 -4.14 27.87
CA LYS A 377 10.34 -3.38 29.07
C LYS A 377 8.87 -3.66 29.31
N LYS A 378 8.60 -4.76 30.04
CA LYS A 378 7.27 -5.18 30.44
C LYS A 378 6.71 -4.32 31.59
N ASP A 379 5.40 -4.30 31.73
CA ASP A 379 4.67 -3.79 32.89
C ASP A 379 5.01 -2.33 33.26
N LYS A 380 5.26 -1.48 32.24
CA LYS A 380 5.42 -0.04 32.43
C LYS A 380 4.08 0.67 32.31
N PRO A 381 3.89 1.83 32.97
CA PRO A 381 2.69 2.64 32.81
C PRO A 381 2.47 3.08 31.37
N ASP A 382 1.22 3.28 30.97
CA ASP A 382 0.83 3.75 29.63
C ASP A 382 1.57 5.02 29.19
N ALA A 383 1.80 5.95 30.12
CA ALA A 383 2.58 7.17 29.87
C ALA A 383 4.01 6.91 29.40
N TYR A 384 4.64 5.81 29.88
CA TYR A 384 5.96 5.39 29.42
C TYR A 384 5.92 4.96 27.96
N TYR A 385 4.97 4.08 27.58
CA TYR A 385 4.85 3.60 26.21
C TYR A 385 4.46 4.69 25.24
N LEU A 386 3.63 5.65 25.66
CA LEU A 386 3.29 6.83 24.89
C LEU A 386 4.52 7.70 24.59
N LYS A 387 5.33 8.00 25.63
CA LYS A 387 6.58 8.77 25.47
C LYS A 387 7.60 8.02 24.61
N PHE A 388 7.75 6.72 24.84
CA PHE A 388 8.64 5.86 24.07
C PHE A 388 8.20 5.79 22.59
N GLY A 389 6.92 5.59 22.31
CA GLY A 389 6.36 5.56 20.95
C GLY A 389 6.61 6.86 20.17
N ARG A 390 6.53 8.02 20.83
CA ARG A 390 6.92 9.29 20.18
C ARG A 390 8.39 9.30 19.77
N GLY A 391 9.28 8.76 20.59
CA GLY A 391 10.70 8.59 20.26
C GLY A 391 10.90 7.62 19.10
N VAL A 392 10.17 6.49 19.09
CA VAL A 392 10.20 5.51 17.99
C VAL A 392 9.70 6.12 16.68
N THR A 393 8.66 6.98 16.72
CA THR A 393 8.23 7.74 15.53
C THR A 393 9.38 8.58 14.95
N ALA A 394 10.12 9.30 15.81
CA ALA A 394 11.25 10.12 15.36
C ALA A 394 12.35 9.27 14.73
N VAL A 395 12.70 8.14 15.36
CA VAL A 395 13.68 7.18 14.81
C VAL A 395 13.19 6.61 13.48
N GLY A 396 11.91 6.27 13.37
CA GLY A 396 11.30 5.77 12.14
C GLY A 396 11.42 6.77 10.98
N VAL A 397 11.12 8.05 11.22
CA VAL A 397 11.29 9.10 10.20
C VAL A 397 12.75 9.28 9.81
N LEU A 398 13.68 9.32 10.77
CA LEU A 398 15.11 9.43 10.48
C LEU A 398 15.63 8.23 9.67
N ALA A 399 15.21 7.01 10.01
CA ALA A 399 15.54 5.82 9.23
C ALA A 399 14.94 5.89 7.81
N SER A 400 13.73 6.44 7.65
CA SER A 400 13.09 6.63 6.34
C SER A 400 13.84 7.63 5.46
N ILE A 401 14.52 8.62 6.03
CA ILE A 401 15.44 9.50 5.27
C ILE A 401 16.55 8.68 4.62
N GLY A 402 17.17 7.77 5.37
CA GLY A 402 18.20 6.87 4.82
C GLY A 402 17.67 5.95 3.72
N THR A 403 16.48 5.36 3.92
CA THR A 403 15.88 4.43 2.93
C THR A 403 15.29 5.13 1.70
N ALA A 404 15.02 6.43 1.76
CA ALA A 404 14.62 7.24 0.61
C ALA A 404 15.72 7.27 -0.49
N PHE A 405 17.00 7.25 -0.09
CA PHE A 405 18.12 7.14 -1.03
C PHE A 405 18.17 5.79 -1.74
N ILE A 406 17.70 4.71 -1.11
CA ILE A 406 17.57 3.40 -1.78
C ILE A 406 16.46 3.48 -2.83
N ALA A 407 15.31 4.05 -2.50
CA ALA A 407 14.20 4.22 -3.42
C ALA A 407 14.58 5.06 -4.66
N SER A 408 15.44 6.05 -4.51
CA SER A 408 15.88 6.92 -5.61
C SER A 408 16.71 6.22 -6.69
N SER A 409 17.23 5.03 -6.43
CA SER A 409 18.00 4.23 -7.41
C SER A 409 17.12 3.42 -8.36
N PHE A 410 15.80 3.40 -8.17
CA PHE A 410 14.86 2.66 -9.03
C PHE A 410 14.15 3.59 -10.01
N SER A 411 14.15 3.22 -11.29
CA SER A 411 13.47 3.95 -12.36
C SER A 411 11.94 3.87 -12.28
N ASN A 412 11.42 2.85 -11.60
CA ASN A 412 9.99 2.64 -11.34
C ASN A 412 9.79 2.24 -9.88
N ILE A 413 9.20 3.13 -9.09
CA ILE A 413 8.90 2.92 -7.67
C ILE A 413 8.04 1.67 -7.44
N MET A 414 7.09 1.38 -8.36
CA MET A 414 6.21 0.23 -8.20
C MET A 414 6.97 -1.09 -8.29
N SER A 415 7.98 -1.19 -9.17
CA SER A 415 8.82 -2.38 -9.25
C SER A 415 9.56 -2.63 -7.93
N TYR A 416 10.12 -1.58 -7.32
CA TYR A 416 10.76 -1.69 -6.01
C TYR A 416 9.80 -2.17 -4.91
N LEU A 417 8.61 -1.59 -4.86
CA LEU A 417 7.60 -1.97 -3.87
C LEU A 417 7.09 -3.40 -4.03
N GLN A 418 6.87 -3.84 -5.27
CA GLN A 418 6.50 -5.24 -5.54
C GLN A 418 7.60 -6.22 -5.10
N THR A 419 8.86 -5.83 -5.25
CA THR A 419 9.99 -6.61 -4.72
C THR A 419 9.90 -6.74 -3.20
N LEU A 420 9.66 -5.63 -2.49
CA LEU A 420 9.47 -5.65 -1.02
C LEU A 420 8.27 -6.51 -0.61
N PHE A 421 7.15 -6.41 -1.33
CA PHE A 421 5.96 -7.18 -1.03
C PHE A 421 6.19 -8.67 -1.24
N SER A 422 6.93 -9.08 -2.28
CA SER A 422 7.27 -10.48 -2.51
C SER A 422 8.14 -11.06 -1.40
N PHE A 423 9.04 -10.26 -0.79
CA PHE A 423 9.94 -10.71 0.26
C PHE A 423 9.32 -10.73 1.65
N PHE A 424 8.40 -9.81 1.96
CA PHE A 424 7.91 -9.60 3.31
C PHE A 424 6.42 -9.92 3.48
N ASN A 425 5.56 -9.43 2.60
CA ASN A 425 4.11 -9.63 2.75
C ASN A 425 3.68 -11.04 2.32
N VAL A 426 4.26 -11.58 1.27
CA VAL A 426 3.90 -12.93 0.77
C VAL A 426 4.22 -14.03 1.78
N PRO A 427 5.42 -14.12 2.39
CA PRO A 427 5.69 -15.11 3.42
C PRO A 427 4.78 -14.97 4.64
N MET A 428 4.44 -13.74 5.03
CA MET A 428 3.44 -13.54 6.09
C MET A 428 2.07 -14.09 5.67
N PHE A 429 1.62 -13.81 4.45
CA PHE A 429 0.33 -14.28 3.96
C PHE A 429 0.20 -15.80 3.97
N VAL A 430 1.21 -16.54 3.53
CA VAL A 430 1.16 -18.01 3.57
C VAL A 430 1.03 -18.53 5.00
N VAL A 431 1.74 -17.92 5.96
CA VAL A 431 1.67 -18.33 7.37
C VAL A 431 0.30 -18.00 7.97
N PHE A 432 -0.29 -16.85 7.60
CA PHE A 432 -1.65 -16.50 8.01
C PHE A 432 -2.68 -17.46 7.45
N ILE A 433 -2.68 -17.71 6.14
CA ILE A 433 -3.66 -18.59 5.49
C ILE A 433 -3.58 -20.01 6.06
N ILE A 434 -2.40 -20.59 6.11
CA ILE A 434 -2.24 -21.95 6.67
C ILE A 434 -2.62 -21.95 8.17
N GLY A 435 -2.23 -20.92 8.92
CA GLY A 435 -2.55 -20.79 10.33
C GLY A 435 -4.05 -20.67 10.61
N MET A 436 -4.80 -19.94 9.78
CA MET A 436 -6.23 -19.72 9.96
C MET A 436 -7.11 -20.89 9.46
N PHE A 437 -6.66 -21.63 8.45
CA PHE A 437 -7.50 -22.64 7.82
C PHE A 437 -7.06 -24.09 8.10
N TRP A 438 -5.89 -24.31 8.68
CA TRP A 438 -5.39 -25.65 8.98
C TRP A 438 -5.12 -25.87 10.47
N LYS A 439 -6.04 -26.53 11.18
CA LYS A 439 -5.97 -26.79 12.62
C LYS A 439 -4.67 -27.47 13.06
N ARG A 440 -4.13 -28.41 12.22
CA ARG A 440 -2.94 -29.18 12.54
C ARG A 440 -1.65 -28.36 12.45
N ALA A 441 -1.63 -27.18 11.80
CA ALA A 441 -0.41 -26.40 11.65
C ALA A 441 0.27 -26.20 13.02
N SER A 442 1.50 -26.70 13.15
CA SER A 442 2.24 -26.74 14.40
C SER A 442 2.80 -25.37 14.78
N MET A 443 3.10 -25.16 16.07
CA MET A 443 3.65 -23.88 16.55
C MET A 443 4.95 -23.49 15.84
N LYS A 444 5.83 -24.46 15.56
CA LYS A 444 7.12 -24.20 14.90
C LYS A 444 7.00 -23.97 13.40
N SER A 445 5.91 -24.42 12.77
CA SER A 445 5.75 -24.26 11.30
C SER A 445 5.66 -22.80 10.88
N GLY A 446 5.11 -21.92 11.72
CA GLY A 446 4.97 -20.49 11.41
C GLY A 446 6.31 -19.80 11.14
N VAL A 447 7.28 -19.95 12.05
CA VAL A 447 8.61 -19.31 11.87
C VAL A 447 9.36 -19.87 10.67
N TRP A 448 9.33 -21.19 10.46
CA TRP A 448 10.02 -21.81 9.33
C TRP A 448 9.36 -21.50 7.99
N GLY A 449 8.03 -21.35 7.96
CA GLY A 449 7.31 -20.85 6.79
C GLY A 449 7.74 -19.43 6.40
N LEU A 450 7.86 -18.51 7.38
CA LEU A 450 8.38 -17.16 7.15
C LEU A 450 9.80 -17.18 6.59
N VAL A 451 10.71 -17.94 7.23
CA VAL A 451 12.12 -18.02 6.79
C VAL A 451 12.22 -18.58 5.38
N ALA A 452 11.55 -19.72 5.12
CA ALA A 452 11.61 -20.38 3.81
C ALA A 452 11.01 -19.51 2.70
N GLY A 453 9.84 -18.90 2.94
CA GLY A 453 9.18 -18.06 1.95
C GLY A 453 10.01 -16.82 1.61
N THR A 454 10.52 -16.09 2.63
CA THR A 454 11.37 -14.91 2.43
C THR A 454 12.66 -15.28 1.69
N THR A 455 13.36 -16.34 2.14
CA THR A 455 14.62 -16.76 1.54
C THR A 455 14.43 -17.22 0.09
N ALA A 456 13.39 -18.01 -0.18
CA ALA A 456 13.11 -18.49 -1.54
C ALA A 456 12.76 -17.35 -2.50
N ALA A 457 11.96 -16.37 -2.07
CA ALA A 457 11.65 -15.20 -2.88
C ALA A 457 12.90 -14.36 -3.19
N MET A 458 13.76 -14.13 -2.18
CA MET A 458 15.03 -13.41 -2.35
C MET A 458 16.00 -14.16 -3.28
N ILE A 459 16.16 -15.47 -3.11
CA ILE A 459 17.00 -16.29 -4.01
C ILE A 459 16.49 -16.22 -5.43
N ASN A 460 15.17 -16.39 -5.64
CA ASN A 460 14.59 -16.29 -6.97
C ASN A 460 14.87 -14.93 -7.62
N TYR A 461 14.69 -13.83 -6.90
CA TYR A 461 14.91 -12.51 -7.45
C TYR A 461 16.39 -12.18 -7.66
N PHE A 462 17.24 -12.32 -6.64
CA PHE A 462 18.65 -11.87 -6.71
C PHE A 462 19.56 -12.86 -7.43
N VAL A 463 19.30 -14.19 -7.31
CA VAL A 463 20.18 -15.20 -7.91
C VAL A 463 19.62 -15.64 -9.27
N PHE A 464 18.37 -16.08 -9.35
CA PHE A 464 17.87 -16.62 -10.63
C PHE A 464 17.53 -15.53 -11.64
N TYR A 465 16.87 -14.45 -11.22
CA TYR A 465 16.47 -13.37 -12.13
C TYR A 465 17.63 -12.40 -12.42
N LYS A 466 18.19 -11.73 -11.40
CA LYS A 466 19.20 -10.67 -11.63
C LYS A 466 20.51 -11.18 -12.25
N GLN A 467 20.85 -12.48 -12.11
CA GLN A 467 21.98 -13.10 -12.79
C GLN A 467 21.62 -13.68 -14.17
N GLY A 468 20.37 -13.51 -14.63
CA GLY A 468 19.93 -13.96 -15.95
C GLY A 468 19.79 -15.48 -16.12
N ILE A 469 19.72 -16.25 -15.01
CA ILE A 469 19.52 -17.70 -15.05
C ILE A 469 18.14 -18.04 -15.58
N ILE A 470 17.12 -17.24 -15.20
CA ILE A 470 15.76 -17.34 -15.76
C ILE A 470 15.49 -16.14 -16.67
N GLY A 471 15.02 -16.41 -17.89
CA GLY A 471 14.80 -15.39 -18.92
C GLY A 471 13.49 -14.63 -18.75
N ILE A 472 13.30 -13.95 -17.62
CA ILE A 472 12.13 -13.08 -17.42
C ILE A 472 12.52 -11.67 -17.87
N PRO A 473 11.74 -11.05 -18.79
CA PRO A 473 12.18 -9.80 -19.43
C PRO A 473 12.04 -8.54 -18.54
N THR A 474 11.21 -8.57 -17.49
CA THR A 474 10.92 -7.38 -16.66
C THR A 474 11.05 -7.66 -15.17
N ASP A 475 11.36 -6.61 -14.39
CA ASP A 475 11.33 -6.67 -12.93
C ASP A 475 9.94 -7.02 -12.38
N GLN A 476 8.86 -6.57 -13.05
CA GLN A 476 7.49 -6.88 -12.63
C GLN A 476 7.17 -8.36 -12.78
N GLY A 477 7.47 -8.95 -13.94
CA GLY A 477 7.31 -10.39 -14.15
C GLY A 477 8.13 -11.22 -13.15
N ALA A 478 9.36 -10.79 -12.86
CA ALA A 478 10.23 -11.43 -11.86
C ALA A 478 9.65 -11.35 -10.44
N ASN A 479 9.03 -10.23 -10.08
CA ASN A 479 8.37 -10.08 -8.78
C ASN A 479 7.17 -11.01 -8.63
N PHE A 480 6.36 -11.18 -9.69
CA PHE A 480 5.23 -12.11 -9.67
C PHE A 480 5.68 -13.56 -9.50
N VAL A 481 6.73 -13.96 -10.21
CA VAL A 481 7.32 -15.29 -10.07
C VAL A 481 7.94 -15.48 -8.68
N SER A 482 8.69 -14.50 -8.18
CA SER A 482 9.31 -14.56 -6.84
C SER A 482 8.25 -14.68 -5.73
N ALA A 483 7.10 -14.02 -5.90
CA ALA A 483 5.98 -14.15 -4.98
C ALA A 483 5.41 -15.58 -4.98
N ILE A 484 5.18 -16.19 -6.14
CA ILE A 484 4.71 -17.58 -6.25
C ILE A 484 5.72 -18.53 -5.61
N VAL A 485 7.00 -18.38 -5.93
CA VAL A 485 8.08 -19.21 -5.37
C VAL A 485 8.15 -19.07 -3.84
N GLY A 486 8.08 -17.84 -3.31
CA GLY A 486 8.08 -17.58 -1.88
C GLY A 486 6.86 -18.19 -1.18
N PHE A 487 5.66 -18.05 -1.77
CA PHE A 487 4.43 -18.64 -1.24
C PHE A 487 4.51 -20.17 -1.21
N VAL A 488 4.88 -20.80 -2.32
CA VAL A 488 4.96 -22.26 -2.43
C VAL A 488 6.03 -22.83 -1.48
N ALA A 489 7.22 -22.22 -1.45
CA ALA A 489 8.29 -22.65 -0.55
C ALA A 489 7.87 -22.53 0.94
N GLY A 490 7.26 -21.42 1.31
CA GLY A 490 6.72 -21.22 2.65
C GLY A 490 5.68 -22.27 3.01
N ALA A 491 4.71 -22.53 2.12
CA ALA A 491 3.66 -23.53 2.32
C ALA A 491 4.23 -24.95 2.46
N VAL A 492 5.12 -25.35 1.58
CA VAL A 492 5.75 -26.68 1.59
C VAL A 492 6.52 -26.89 2.90
N VAL A 493 7.33 -25.91 3.31
CA VAL A 493 8.10 -26.01 4.56
C VAL A 493 7.18 -26.04 5.79
N MET A 494 6.10 -25.25 5.80
CA MET A 494 5.10 -25.33 6.87
C MET A 494 4.48 -26.72 6.98
N VAL A 495 4.12 -27.33 5.86
CA VAL A 495 3.58 -28.70 5.83
C VAL A 495 4.61 -29.70 6.37
N ILE A 496 5.84 -29.65 5.85
CA ILE A 496 6.92 -30.55 6.28
C ILE A 496 7.16 -30.41 7.80
N VAL A 497 7.37 -29.20 8.30
CA VAL A 497 7.62 -28.97 9.74
C VAL A 497 6.43 -29.44 10.59
N THR A 498 5.20 -29.24 10.11
CA THR A 498 4.00 -29.69 10.81
C THR A 498 3.92 -31.21 10.92
N LEU A 499 4.41 -31.95 9.91
CA LEU A 499 4.42 -33.42 9.96
C LEU A 499 5.39 -33.96 11.04
N PHE A 500 6.47 -33.24 11.33
CA PHE A 500 7.50 -33.65 12.29
C PHE A 500 7.37 -32.98 13.68
N THR A 501 6.37 -32.14 13.90
CA THR A 501 6.21 -31.40 15.16
C THR A 501 4.76 -31.50 15.68
N ALA A 502 4.61 -31.39 17.02
CA ALA A 502 3.31 -31.48 17.64
C ALA A 502 2.41 -30.27 17.28
N PRO A 503 1.12 -30.51 17.00
CA PRO A 503 0.15 -29.42 16.81
C PRO A 503 -0.10 -28.69 18.14
N LYS A 504 -0.64 -27.48 18.05
CA LYS A 504 -1.14 -26.75 19.22
C LYS A 504 -2.41 -27.42 19.74
N PRO A 505 -2.61 -27.48 21.08
CA PRO A 505 -3.83 -28.04 21.66
C PRO A 505 -5.10 -27.38 21.10
N GLU A 506 -6.13 -28.17 20.82
CA GLU A 506 -7.35 -27.66 20.15
C GLU A 506 -8.08 -26.60 21.00
N ALA A 507 -8.03 -26.71 22.33
CA ALA A 507 -8.58 -25.71 23.24
C ALA A 507 -7.93 -24.32 23.09
N GLU A 508 -6.66 -24.26 22.69
CA GLU A 508 -5.93 -22.99 22.45
C GLU A 508 -6.13 -22.43 21.04
N LEU A 509 -6.84 -23.15 20.17
CA LEU A 509 -7.14 -22.73 18.79
C LEU A 509 -8.50 -22.02 18.67
N ALA A 510 -9.29 -22.00 19.74
CA ALA A 510 -10.62 -21.38 19.74
C ALA A 510 -10.57 -19.93 19.26
N GLY A 511 -11.34 -19.60 18.21
CA GLY A 511 -11.36 -18.27 17.58
C GLY A 511 -10.13 -17.88 16.74
N LEU A 512 -9.10 -18.74 16.65
CA LEU A 512 -7.88 -18.51 15.87
C LEU A 512 -7.85 -19.31 14.56
N VAL A 513 -8.69 -20.33 14.44
CA VAL A 513 -8.79 -21.17 13.24
C VAL A 513 -10.24 -21.22 12.78
N TYR A 514 -10.45 -21.23 11.47
CA TYR A 514 -11.78 -21.29 10.90
C TYR A 514 -12.54 -22.55 11.37
N GLY A 515 -13.80 -22.37 11.81
CA GLY A 515 -14.62 -23.44 12.35
C GLY A 515 -14.25 -23.88 13.77
N THR A 516 -13.45 -23.08 14.51
CA THR A 516 -13.30 -23.21 15.96
C THR A 516 -14.02 -22.05 16.64
N GLU A 517 -15.19 -22.32 17.23
CA GLU A 517 -15.91 -21.30 17.99
C GLU A 517 -15.17 -21.02 19.30
N SER A 518 -15.06 -19.74 19.67
CA SER A 518 -14.63 -19.37 21.01
C SER A 518 -15.84 -19.43 21.92
N PRO A 519 -15.82 -20.21 23.02
CA PRO A 519 -16.91 -20.26 24.00
C PRO A 519 -17.24 -18.89 24.60
N ASP A 520 -16.24 -18.01 24.66
CA ASP A 520 -16.33 -16.63 25.17
C ASP A 520 -16.33 -15.58 24.04
N ALA A 521 -16.62 -15.97 22.78
CA ALA A 521 -16.82 -14.98 21.76
C ALA A 521 -17.97 -14.09 22.22
N PRO A 522 -17.75 -12.80 22.55
CA PRO A 522 -18.85 -11.93 22.86
C PRO A 522 -19.82 -12.08 21.69
N GLU A 523 -21.09 -12.42 21.98
CA GLU A 523 -22.15 -12.21 21.03
C GLU A 523 -21.96 -10.77 20.57
N VAL A 524 -21.36 -10.61 19.39
CA VAL A 524 -21.26 -9.29 18.78
C VAL A 524 -22.73 -8.95 18.59
N PRO A 525 -23.29 -7.92 19.30
CA PRO A 525 -24.62 -7.52 19.02
C PRO A 525 -24.58 -7.28 17.50
N GLU A 526 -25.30 -8.11 16.74
CA GLU A 526 -25.63 -7.77 15.40
C GLU A 526 -26.36 -6.44 15.59
N GLU A 527 -25.62 -5.31 15.43
CA GLU A 527 -26.31 -4.09 15.05
C GLU A 527 -27.16 -4.60 13.92
N SER A 528 -28.47 -4.63 14.15
CA SER A 528 -29.44 -5.03 13.15
C SER A 528 -29.28 -3.99 12.03
N ASP A 529 -28.28 -4.18 11.19
CA ASP A 529 -28.03 -3.41 9.99
C ASP A 529 -29.15 -3.85 9.01
N SER A 530 -30.36 -3.42 9.35
CA SER A 530 -31.57 -3.66 8.57
C SER A 530 -31.43 -3.09 7.15
N ALA A 531 -30.54 -2.12 6.98
CA ALA A 531 -30.27 -1.51 5.69
C ALA A 531 -29.33 -2.40 4.85
N TRP A 532 -29.82 -2.84 3.70
CA TRP A 532 -29.08 -3.71 2.76
C TRP A 532 -27.68 -3.18 2.39
N TYR A 533 -27.53 -1.84 2.23
CA TYR A 533 -26.26 -1.17 1.88
C TYR A 533 -25.20 -1.19 3.00
N ARG A 534 -25.55 -1.69 4.20
CA ARG A 534 -24.63 -1.88 5.30
C ARG A 534 -24.16 -3.33 5.46
N LYS A 535 -24.75 -4.27 4.76
CA LYS A 535 -24.40 -5.69 4.84
C LYS A 535 -23.01 -5.92 4.21
N PRO A 536 -21.99 -6.37 4.96
CA PRO A 536 -20.63 -6.54 4.43
C PRO A 536 -20.58 -7.44 3.18
N ALA A 537 -21.29 -8.55 3.18
CA ALA A 537 -21.31 -9.49 2.05
C ALA A 537 -21.82 -8.83 0.75
N LEU A 538 -22.90 -8.01 0.82
CA LEU A 538 -23.44 -7.32 -0.35
C LEU A 538 -22.48 -6.26 -0.89
N LEU A 539 -21.82 -5.50 0.00
CA LEU A 539 -20.78 -4.55 -0.40
C LEU A 539 -19.62 -5.26 -1.10
N GLY A 540 -19.15 -6.39 -0.54
CA GLY A 540 -18.06 -7.18 -1.12
C GLY A 540 -18.41 -7.72 -2.52
N TRP A 541 -19.54 -8.39 -2.67
CA TRP A 541 -19.99 -8.90 -3.97
C TRP A 541 -20.24 -7.78 -4.97
N GLY A 542 -20.84 -6.66 -4.53
CA GLY A 542 -21.04 -5.48 -5.37
C GLY A 542 -19.72 -4.94 -5.93
N ALA A 543 -18.68 -4.83 -5.09
CA ALA A 543 -17.37 -4.38 -5.53
C ALA A 543 -16.73 -5.35 -6.56
N ILE A 544 -16.83 -6.66 -6.34
CA ILE A 544 -16.31 -7.67 -7.28
C ILE A 544 -17.03 -7.60 -8.62
N VAL A 545 -18.37 -7.52 -8.62
CA VAL A 545 -19.18 -7.45 -9.86
C VAL A 545 -18.84 -6.18 -10.65
N ILE A 546 -18.74 -5.03 -9.99
CA ILE A 546 -18.38 -3.77 -10.66
C ILE A 546 -16.97 -3.85 -11.23
N ALA A 547 -16.00 -4.36 -10.47
CA ALA A 547 -14.63 -4.53 -10.95
C ALA A 547 -14.56 -5.46 -12.18
N ALA A 548 -15.28 -6.59 -12.14
CA ALA A 548 -15.39 -7.50 -13.28
C ALA A 548 -16.04 -6.84 -14.51
N ALA A 549 -17.09 -6.06 -14.31
CA ALA A 549 -17.73 -5.30 -15.39
C ALA A 549 -16.80 -4.27 -16.02
N CYS A 550 -16.00 -3.56 -15.19
CA CYS A 550 -14.99 -2.63 -15.66
C CYS A 550 -13.87 -3.29 -16.48
N TYR A 551 -13.66 -4.60 -16.32
CA TYR A 551 -12.64 -5.35 -17.08
C TYR A 551 -13.02 -5.58 -18.55
N ILE A 552 -14.31 -5.72 -18.85
CA ILE A 552 -14.81 -6.14 -20.17
C ILE A 552 -14.26 -5.28 -21.32
N PRO A 553 -14.24 -3.93 -21.25
CA PRO A 553 -13.74 -3.09 -22.34
C PRO A 553 -12.24 -3.25 -22.63
N TYR A 554 -11.47 -3.81 -21.71
CA TYR A 554 -10.00 -3.93 -21.80
C TYR A 554 -9.53 -5.38 -21.99
N SER A 555 -10.46 -6.32 -22.14
CA SER A 555 -10.14 -7.74 -22.25
C SER A 555 -9.86 -8.20 -23.69
N PHE A 556 -10.24 -7.41 -24.67
CA PHE A 556 -10.15 -7.76 -26.10
C PHE A 556 -9.34 -6.74 -26.88
#